data_3b37bfcf7155d23f9882c9e75bcd5277
#
_entry.id   3b37bfcf7155d23f9882c9e75bcd5277
#
_cell.length_a   1.000
_cell.length_b   1.000
_cell.length_c   1.000
_cell.angle_alpha   90.00
_cell.angle_beta   90.00
_cell.angle_gamma   90.00
#
_symmetry.space_group_name_H-M   'P 1'
#
loop_
_entity.id
_entity.type
_entity.pdbx_description
1 polymer ?
#
loop_
_entity_poly.entity_id
_entity_poly.type
_entity_poly.pdbx_seq_one_letter_code
_entity_poly.pdbx_strand_id
1 'polypeptide(L)'
;MQLQDLKNQINNLESIFNNIVSQKDKLKYDLDGIIFTLNKDNTSLQQIKDKNKIAESSKEVINKVILSTRDEAISFIENVVNAALLDVFQNPNLKLKLQLNTEGAKTSISTYIEENDELYDIESGRGGGLRDLVSTAILICCRSLVKPRIQLPLLLDESFKFLHSTKDNAFKTNAFRFLKEVANKLDEQIILITGEEDKDAINNADNVIFVAKKCNESYLEK
;
A
#
# COMPACT_ATOMS: atom_id res chain seq x y z
N MET A 1 85.75 53.12 12.98
CA MET A 1 84.81 52.42 13.77
C MET A 1 83.34 52.64 13.32
N GLN A 2 82.86 53.85 13.12
CA GLN A 2 81.47 54.16 12.74
C GLN A 2 80.99 53.62 11.40
N LEU A 3 81.84 53.50 10.38
CA LEU A 3 81.43 53.08 9.02
C LEU A 3 81.15 51.54 8.98
N GLN A 4 81.87 50.76 9.75
CA GLN A 4 81.70 49.32 9.83
C GLN A 4 80.41 48.94 10.60
N ASP A 5 80.03 49.72 11.62
CA ASP A 5 78.79 49.55 12.36
C ASP A 5 77.57 49.84 11.52
N LEU A 6 77.60 50.89 10.75
CA LEU A 6 76.53 51.25 9.79
C LEU A 6 76.34 50.15 8.72
N LYS A 7 77.43 49.60 8.21
CA LYS A 7 77.43 48.53 7.23
C LYS A 7 76.72 47.23 7.82
N ASN A 8 77.07 46.91 9.10
CA ASN A 8 76.45 45.79 9.79
C ASN A 8 74.97 46.00 10.04
N GLN A 9 74.56 47.26 10.35
CA GLN A 9 73.14 47.58 10.56
C GLN A 9 72.38 47.51 9.20
N ILE A 10 72.92 47.93 8.12
CA ILE A 10 72.34 47.82 6.76
C ILE A 10 72.14 46.36 6.40
N ASN A 11 73.15 45.52 6.55
CA ASN A 11 73.02 44.06 6.27
C ASN A 11 71.97 43.37 7.14
N ASN A 12 71.85 43.74 8.40
CA ASN A 12 70.81 43.23 9.30
C ASN A 12 69.41 43.64 8.85
N LEU A 13 69.20 44.89 8.46
CA LEU A 13 67.95 45.40 7.93
C LEU A 13 67.58 44.72 6.62
N GLU A 14 68.53 44.48 5.70
CA GLU A 14 68.30 43.71 4.50
C GLU A 14 67.86 42.26 4.77
N SER A 15 68.48 41.59 5.73
CA SER A 15 68.13 40.26 6.16
C SER A 15 66.68 40.23 6.72
N ILE A 16 66.34 41.17 7.61
CA ILE A 16 64.98 41.28 8.17
C ILE A 16 63.94 41.57 7.06
N PHE A 17 64.29 42.48 6.13
CA PHE A 17 63.38 42.79 4.99
C PHE A 17 63.13 41.57 4.12
N ASN A 18 64.17 40.81 3.74
CA ASN A 18 64.04 39.61 2.95
C ASN A 18 63.23 38.53 3.67
N ASN A 19 63.36 38.40 4.98
CA ASN A 19 62.56 37.47 5.79
C ASN A 19 61.06 37.87 5.79
N ILE A 20 60.78 39.18 5.95
CA ILE A 20 59.39 39.69 5.90
C ILE A 20 58.77 39.48 4.54
N VAL A 21 59.49 39.71 3.44
CA VAL A 21 59.03 39.46 2.08
C VAL A 21 58.70 37.98 1.88
N SER A 22 59.61 37.09 2.32
CA SER A 22 59.39 35.64 2.23
C SER A 22 58.19 35.19 3.04
N GLN A 23 57.98 35.69 4.26
CA GLN A 23 56.81 35.40 5.06
C GLN A 23 55.51 35.90 4.42
N LYS A 24 55.52 37.11 3.86
CA LYS A 24 54.39 37.68 3.11
C LYS A 24 54.03 36.81 1.93
N ASP A 25 54.98 36.36 1.13
CA ASP A 25 54.74 35.52 -0.03
C ASP A 25 54.14 34.16 0.35
N LYS A 26 54.67 33.58 1.45
CA LYS A 26 54.09 32.34 2.00
C LYS A 26 52.64 32.52 2.45
N LEU A 27 52.35 33.58 3.23
CA LEU A 27 50.97 33.86 3.68
C LEU A 27 50.03 34.11 2.50
N LYS A 28 50.50 34.75 1.44
CA LYS A 28 49.69 34.96 0.23
C LYS A 28 49.36 33.63 -0.44
N TYR A 29 50.34 32.71 -0.57
CA TYR A 29 50.12 31.38 -1.13
C TYR A 29 49.14 30.58 -0.32
N ASP A 30 49.26 30.57 1.02
CA ASP A 30 48.36 29.88 1.94
C ASP A 30 46.93 30.46 1.82
N LEU A 31 46.79 31.79 1.71
CA LEU A 31 45.48 32.45 1.53
C LEU A 31 44.81 32.04 0.22
N ASP A 32 45.57 32.06 -0.90
CA ASP A 32 45.05 31.63 -2.20
C ASP A 32 44.59 30.17 -2.19
N GLY A 33 45.31 29.29 -1.49
CA GLY A 33 44.92 27.89 -1.25
C GLY A 33 43.60 27.74 -0.47
N ILE A 34 43.43 28.55 0.59
CA ILE A 34 42.19 28.57 1.38
C ILE A 34 41.00 29.07 0.55
N ILE A 35 41.20 30.17 -0.23
CA ILE A 35 40.15 30.71 -1.11
C ILE A 35 39.73 29.67 -2.16
N PHE A 36 40.69 28.96 -2.77
CA PHE A 36 40.39 27.90 -3.73
C PHE A 36 39.53 26.76 -3.10
N THR A 37 39.94 26.30 -1.92
CA THR A 37 39.21 25.25 -1.19
C THR A 37 37.79 25.70 -0.84
N LEU A 38 37.64 26.91 -0.32
CA LEU A 38 36.36 27.49 0.07
C LEU A 38 35.40 27.63 -1.14
N ASN A 39 35.90 28.02 -2.28
CA ASN A 39 35.11 28.10 -3.52
C ASN A 39 34.63 26.71 -3.99
N LYS A 40 35.49 25.69 -3.90
CA LYS A 40 35.17 24.32 -4.22
C LYS A 40 34.09 23.77 -3.30
N ASP A 41 34.22 24.01 -1.98
CA ASP A 41 33.25 23.56 -0.98
C ASP A 41 31.92 24.26 -1.15
N ASN A 42 31.88 25.54 -1.42
CA ASN A 42 30.65 26.27 -1.73
C ASN A 42 29.94 25.73 -2.97
N THR A 43 30.68 25.39 -4.02
CA THR A 43 30.09 24.76 -5.23
C THR A 43 29.48 23.39 -4.89
N SER A 44 30.19 22.56 -4.12
CA SER A 44 29.72 21.25 -3.67
C SER A 44 28.47 21.38 -2.79
N LEU A 45 28.45 22.34 -1.88
CA LEU A 45 27.33 22.62 -1.00
C LEU A 45 26.08 23.05 -1.79
N GLN A 46 26.24 23.86 -2.83
CA GLN A 46 25.15 24.25 -3.70
C GLN A 46 24.57 23.03 -4.46
N GLN A 47 25.43 22.16 -4.99
CA GLN A 47 25.00 20.93 -5.67
C GLN A 47 24.21 19.99 -4.74
N ILE A 48 24.64 19.88 -3.48
CA ILE A 48 23.93 19.07 -2.47
C ILE A 48 22.56 19.68 -2.16
N LYS A 49 22.48 21.00 -2.00
CA LYS A 49 21.20 21.70 -1.76
C LYS A 49 20.22 21.47 -2.92
N ASP A 50 20.68 21.55 -4.15
CA ASP A 50 19.85 21.34 -5.33
C ASP A 50 19.34 19.89 -5.43
N LYS A 51 20.22 18.92 -5.14
CA LYS A 51 19.83 17.49 -5.06
C LYS A 51 18.80 17.24 -3.97
N ASN A 52 18.98 17.82 -2.78
CA ASN A 52 18.02 17.68 -1.69
C ASN A 52 16.65 18.26 -2.05
N LYS A 53 16.61 19.42 -2.69
CA LYS A 53 15.37 20.04 -3.17
C LYS A 53 14.62 19.14 -4.16
N ILE A 54 15.34 18.54 -5.10
CA ILE A 54 14.77 17.57 -6.06
C ILE A 54 14.24 16.35 -5.32
N ALA A 55 15.00 15.81 -4.36
CA ALA A 55 14.57 14.65 -3.57
C ALA A 55 13.30 14.93 -2.76
N GLU A 56 13.20 16.09 -2.11
CA GLU A 56 12.00 16.52 -1.38
C GLU A 56 10.78 16.64 -2.29
N SER A 57 10.94 17.33 -3.44
CA SER A 57 9.85 17.45 -4.43
C SER A 57 9.42 16.09 -4.98
N SER A 58 10.36 15.19 -5.24
CA SER A 58 10.06 13.83 -5.70
C SER A 58 9.29 13.04 -4.64
N LYS A 59 9.67 13.16 -3.37
CA LYS A 59 8.96 12.53 -2.25
C LYS A 59 7.51 13.02 -2.13
N GLU A 60 7.27 14.31 -2.31
CA GLU A 60 5.91 14.88 -2.30
C GLU A 60 5.04 14.31 -3.42
N VAL A 61 5.59 14.21 -4.64
CA VAL A 61 4.87 13.63 -5.79
C VAL A 61 4.53 12.16 -5.53
N ILE A 62 5.51 11.38 -5.07
CA ILE A 62 5.30 9.96 -4.74
C ILE A 62 4.21 9.81 -3.67
N ASN A 63 4.25 10.61 -2.60
CA ASN A 63 3.23 10.57 -1.56
C ASN A 63 1.83 10.89 -2.10
N LYS A 64 1.69 11.89 -2.97
CA LYS A 64 0.40 12.22 -3.60
C LYS A 64 -0.13 11.05 -4.44
N VAL A 65 0.73 10.41 -5.23
CA VAL A 65 0.35 9.24 -6.04
C VAL A 65 -0.08 8.08 -5.15
N ILE A 66 0.66 7.81 -4.07
CA ILE A 66 0.30 6.74 -3.11
C ILE A 66 -1.08 7.00 -2.50
N LEU A 67 -1.35 8.22 -2.05
CA LEU A 67 -2.64 8.58 -1.45
C LEU A 67 -3.79 8.44 -2.47
N SER A 68 -3.64 8.99 -3.67
CA SER A 68 -4.66 8.89 -4.74
C SER A 68 -4.95 7.43 -5.10
N THR A 69 -3.91 6.61 -5.33
CA THR A 69 -4.10 5.18 -5.67
C THR A 69 -4.77 4.40 -4.54
N ARG A 70 -4.48 4.76 -3.29
CA ARG A 70 -5.08 4.14 -2.11
C ARG A 70 -6.58 4.48 -2.00
N ASP A 71 -6.93 5.75 -2.17
CA ASP A 71 -8.32 6.21 -2.13
C ASP A 71 -9.16 5.61 -3.26
N GLU A 72 -8.58 5.48 -4.45
CA GLU A 72 -9.20 4.81 -5.59
C GLU A 72 -9.46 3.32 -5.31
N ALA A 73 -8.49 2.62 -4.70
CA ALA A 73 -8.65 1.21 -4.34
C ALA A 73 -9.74 1.01 -3.27
N ILE A 74 -9.78 1.86 -2.25
CA ILE A 74 -10.83 1.81 -1.21
C ILE A 74 -12.19 2.04 -1.83
N SER A 75 -12.35 3.11 -2.62
CA SER A 75 -13.61 3.42 -3.30
C SER A 75 -14.06 2.30 -4.22
N PHE A 76 -13.12 1.66 -4.93
CA PHE A 76 -13.42 0.49 -5.76
C PHE A 76 -13.97 -0.67 -4.92
N ILE A 77 -13.30 -1.03 -3.82
CA ILE A 77 -13.73 -2.12 -2.94
C ILE A 77 -15.11 -1.80 -2.33
N GLU A 78 -15.30 -0.60 -1.79
CA GLU A 78 -16.58 -0.18 -1.23
C GLU A 78 -17.71 -0.27 -2.27
N ASN A 79 -17.49 0.20 -3.48
CA ASN A 79 -18.51 0.15 -4.54
C ASN A 79 -18.89 -1.28 -4.91
N VAL A 80 -17.93 -2.16 -5.09
CA VAL A 80 -18.19 -3.57 -5.45
C VAL A 80 -18.89 -4.30 -4.33
N VAL A 81 -18.41 -4.14 -3.08
CA VAL A 81 -19.03 -4.81 -1.93
C VAL A 81 -20.43 -4.26 -1.65
N ASN A 82 -20.65 -2.96 -1.80
CA ASN A 82 -21.97 -2.36 -1.62
C ASN A 82 -22.96 -2.83 -2.69
N ALA A 83 -22.51 -3.04 -3.91
CA ALA A 83 -23.34 -3.68 -4.94
C ALA A 83 -23.71 -5.12 -4.56
N ALA A 84 -22.76 -5.90 -4.02
CA ALA A 84 -23.01 -7.26 -3.52
C ALA A 84 -24.01 -7.25 -2.34
N LEU A 85 -23.83 -6.35 -1.38
CA LEU A 85 -24.73 -6.20 -0.23
C LEU A 85 -26.16 -5.87 -0.68
N LEU A 86 -26.31 -4.95 -1.62
CA LEU A 86 -27.60 -4.58 -2.16
C LEU A 86 -28.27 -5.74 -2.92
N ASP A 87 -27.51 -6.46 -3.74
CA ASP A 87 -28.05 -7.60 -4.52
C ASP A 87 -28.48 -8.76 -3.61
N VAL A 88 -27.70 -9.05 -2.57
CA VAL A 88 -27.96 -10.17 -1.68
C VAL A 88 -29.04 -9.85 -0.64
N PHE A 89 -28.89 -8.72 0.07
CA PHE A 89 -29.78 -8.36 1.18
C PHE A 89 -30.95 -7.48 0.79
N GLN A 90 -30.93 -6.91 -0.40
CA GLN A 90 -31.96 -6.00 -0.92
C GLN A 90 -32.24 -4.81 0.04
N ASN A 91 -31.25 -4.43 0.82
CA ASN A 91 -31.32 -3.32 1.77
C ASN A 91 -30.38 -2.18 1.32
N PRO A 92 -30.91 -1.07 0.79
CA PRO A 92 -30.11 0.06 0.30
C PRO A 92 -29.40 0.83 1.43
N ASN A 93 -29.86 0.66 2.68
CA ASN A 93 -29.25 1.33 3.84
C ASN A 93 -28.06 0.58 4.41
N LEU A 94 -27.79 -0.64 3.92
CA LEU A 94 -26.66 -1.47 4.37
C LEU A 94 -25.45 -1.24 3.47
N LYS A 95 -24.40 -0.66 4.01
CA LYS A 95 -23.19 -0.31 3.25
C LYS A 95 -21.91 -0.66 3.99
N LEU A 96 -20.92 -1.09 3.23
CA LEU A 96 -19.54 -1.21 3.73
C LEU A 96 -18.89 0.16 3.77
N LYS A 97 -18.14 0.43 4.85
CA LYS A 97 -17.24 1.57 5.01
C LYS A 97 -15.86 1.08 5.41
N LEU A 98 -14.84 1.51 4.67
CA LEU A 98 -13.44 1.22 4.95
C LEU A 98 -12.76 2.48 5.48
N GLN A 99 -12.20 2.42 6.67
CA GLN A 99 -11.45 3.53 7.25
C GLN A 99 -9.97 3.21 7.33
N LEU A 100 -9.17 4.11 6.76
CA LEU A 100 -7.72 4.06 6.86
C LEU A 100 -7.26 4.70 8.16
N ASN A 101 -6.55 3.92 8.96
CA ASN A 101 -5.88 4.39 10.16
C ASN A 101 -4.38 4.39 9.92
N THR A 102 -3.74 5.56 10.07
CA THR A 102 -2.29 5.70 9.91
C THR A 102 -1.68 6.10 11.24
N GLU A 103 -0.90 5.20 11.82
CA GLU A 103 -0.15 5.44 13.06
C GLU A 103 1.36 5.34 12.74
N GLY A 104 2.01 6.49 12.59
CA GLY A 104 3.40 6.56 12.20
C GLY A 104 3.65 5.92 10.82
N ALA A 105 4.46 4.86 10.77
CA ALA A 105 4.77 4.12 9.55
C ALA A 105 3.80 2.96 9.25
N LYS A 106 2.89 2.65 10.16
CA LYS A 106 1.91 1.58 10.00
C LYS A 106 0.60 2.12 9.46
N THR A 107 0.05 1.43 8.47
CA THR A 107 -1.28 1.71 7.95
C THR A 107 -2.13 0.46 8.14
N SER A 108 -3.31 0.62 8.73
CA SER A 108 -4.32 -0.43 8.88
C SER A 108 -5.65 0.02 8.27
N ILE A 109 -6.49 -0.93 7.93
CA ILE A 109 -7.84 -0.69 7.42
C ILE A 109 -8.80 -1.28 8.44
N SER A 110 -9.70 -0.43 8.95
CA SER A 110 -10.84 -0.88 9.76
C SER A 110 -12.07 -1.00 8.88
N THR A 111 -12.84 -2.05 9.11
CA THR A 111 -13.99 -2.42 8.29
C THR A 111 -15.27 -2.25 9.11
N TYR A 112 -16.14 -1.38 8.64
CA TYR A 112 -17.42 -1.08 9.29
C TYR A 112 -18.58 -1.36 8.34
N ILE A 113 -19.73 -1.65 8.94
CA ILE A 113 -21.02 -1.66 8.27
C ILE A 113 -21.80 -0.43 8.73
N GLU A 114 -22.19 0.39 7.78
CA GLU A 114 -23.11 1.49 7.97
C GLU A 114 -24.54 0.99 7.73
N GLU A 115 -25.43 1.21 8.68
CA GLU A 115 -26.87 0.95 8.51
C GLU A 115 -27.65 2.06 9.21
N ASN A 116 -28.50 2.76 8.48
CA ASN A 116 -29.30 3.92 8.98
C ASN A 116 -28.42 5.00 9.66
N ASP A 117 -27.29 5.34 9.04
CA ASP A 117 -26.32 6.33 9.53
C ASP A 117 -25.56 5.95 10.81
N GLU A 118 -25.68 4.71 11.27
CA GLU A 118 -24.89 4.16 12.37
C GLU A 118 -23.81 3.21 11.85
N LEU A 119 -22.60 3.30 12.44
CA LEU A 119 -21.45 2.47 12.09
C LEU A 119 -21.30 1.32 13.09
N TYR A 120 -21.20 0.11 12.59
CA TYR A 120 -21.01 -1.11 13.37
C TYR A 120 -19.72 -1.80 12.92
N ASP A 121 -18.90 -2.21 13.86
CA ASP A 121 -17.77 -3.06 13.59
C ASP A 121 -18.27 -4.43 13.07
N ILE A 122 -17.72 -4.87 11.94
CA ILE A 122 -18.14 -6.11 11.28
C ILE A 122 -17.84 -7.37 12.12
N GLU A 123 -16.81 -7.31 12.98
CA GLU A 123 -16.41 -8.45 13.80
C GLU A 123 -17.33 -8.67 15.00
N SER A 124 -17.78 -7.58 15.62
CA SER A 124 -18.50 -7.60 16.90
C SER A 124 -20.01 -7.36 16.79
N GLY A 125 -20.47 -6.74 15.72
CA GLY A 125 -21.81 -6.14 15.69
C GLY A 125 -22.88 -6.86 14.86
N ARG A 126 -22.52 -7.83 13.99
CA ARG A 126 -23.47 -8.35 12.99
C ARG A 126 -23.37 -9.87 12.78
N GLY A 127 -24.43 -10.45 12.21
CA GLY A 127 -24.53 -11.89 11.97
C GLY A 127 -23.46 -12.44 11.03
N GLY A 128 -23.11 -13.72 11.25
CA GLY A 128 -22.06 -14.41 10.50
C GLY A 128 -22.22 -14.37 8.99
N GLY A 129 -23.47 -14.40 8.48
CA GLY A 129 -23.73 -14.35 7.03
C GLY A 129 -23.34 -13.04 6.36
N LEU A 130 -23.54 -11.90 7.03
CA LEU A 130 -23.10 -10.61 6.50
C LEU A 130 -21.57 -10.54 6.41
N ARG A 131 -20.89 -10.95 7.47
CA ARG A 131 -19.42 -11.00 7.52
C ARG A 131 -18.85 -11.92 6.44
N ASP A 132 -19.47 -13.06 6.23
CA ASP A 132 -19.08 -14.06 5.24
C ASP A 132 -19.18 -13.50 3.80
N LEU A 133 -20.29 -12.82 3.46
CA LEU A 133 -20.47 -12.17 2.18
C LEU A 133 -19.43 -11.05 1.97
N VAL A 134 -19.26 -10.15 2.94
CA VAL A 134 -18.31 -9.05 2.86
C VAL A 134 -16.88 -9.56 2.70
N SER A 135 -16.49 -10.57 3.49
CA SER A 135 -15.14 -11.14 3.39
C SER A 135 -14.86 -11.76 2.03
N THR A 136 -15.84 -12.51 1.49
CA THR A 136 -15.73 -13.11 0.16
C THR A 136 -15.66 -12.05 -0.94
N ALA A 137 -16.49 -11.02 -0.87
CA ALA A 137 -16.48 -9.93 -1.84
C ALA A 137 -15.17 -9.12 -1.79
N ILE A 138 -14.65 -8.80 -0.60
CA ILE A 138 -13.34 -8.15 -0.45
C ILE A 138 -12.22 -9.03 -1.04
N LEU A 139 -12.22 -10.33 -0.76
CA LEU A 139 -11.24 -11.26 -1.31
C LEU A 139 -11.22 -11.24 -2.84
N ILE A 140 -12.39 -11.24 -3.47
CA ILE A 140 -12.54 -11.14 -4.93
C ILE A 140 -11.99 -9.79 -5.44
N CYS A 141 -12.33 -8.67 -4.78
CA CYS A 141 -11.81 -7.36 -5.11
C CYS A 141 -10.27 -7.31 -5.03
N CYS A 142 -9.70 -7.77 -3.91
CA CYS A 142 -8.25 -7.81 -3.72
C CYS A 142 -7.57 -8.64 -4.80
N ARG A 143 -8.14 -9.80 -5.15
CA ARG A 143 -7.64 -10.66 -6.21
C ARG A 143 -7.63 -9.95 -7.57
N SER A 144 -8.68 -9.19 -7.88
CA SER A 144 -8.79 -8.44 -9.15
C SER A 144 -7.81 -7.28 -9.26
N LEU A 145 -7.37 -6.72 -8.13
CA LEU A 145 -6.39 -5.62 -8.07
C LEU A 145 -4.93 -6.09 -8.18
N VAL A 146 -4.65 -7.37 -7.93
CA VAL A 146 -3.28 -7.92 -7.99
C VAL A 146 -2.76 -7.98 -9.42
N LYS A 147 -1.54 -7.49 -9.64
CA LYS A 147 -0.84 -7.56 -10.93
C LYS A 147 0.54 -8.22 -10.76
N PRO A 148 0.94 -9.18 -11.63
CA PRO A 148 0.15 -9.76 -12.71
C PRO A 148 -1.08 -10.53 -12.20
N ARG A 149 -2.11 -10.66 -13.06
CA ARG A 149 -3.35 -11.37 -12.71
C ARG A 149 -3.05 -12.81 -12.26
N ILE A 150 -3.68 -13.24 -11.17
CA ILE A 150 -3.56 -14.60 -10.67
C ILE A 150 -4.38 -15.52 -11.58
N GLN A 151 -3.74 -16.52 -12.21
CA GLN A 151 -4.38 -17.45 -13.15
C GLN A 151 -4.93 -18.74 -12.49
N LEU A 152 -4.69 -18.91 -11.18
CA LEU A 152 -5.20 -20.06 -10.44
C LEU A 152 -6.68 -19.86 -10.09
N PRO A 153 -7.49 -20.95 -9.98
CA PRO A 153 -8.86 -20.84 -9.52
C PRO A 153 -8.95 -20.26 -8.11
N LEU A 154 -10.04 -19.56 -7.82
CA LEU A 154 -10.37 -19.12 -6.47
C LEU A 154 -11.01 -20.28 -5.72
N LEU A 155 -10.41 -20.70 -4.62
CA LEU A 155 -10.92 -21.75 -3.76
C LEU A 155 -11.68 -21.11 -2.58
N LEU A 156 -12.94 -21.49 -2.40
CA LEU A 156 -13.80 -21.05 -1.31
C LEU A 156 -14.24 -22.27 -0.51
N ASP A 157 -13.91 -22.30 0.78
CA ASP A 157 -14.25 -23.39 1.67
C ASP A 157 -15.40 -22.98 2.60
N GLU A 158 -16.52 -23.68 2.52
CA GLU A 158 -17.75 -23.43 3.30
C GLU A 158 -18.25 -21.97 3.26
N SER A 159 -17.95 -21.19 2.20
CA SER A 159 -18.44 -19.82 2.07
C SER A 159 -19.98 -19.80 2.04
N PHE A 160 -20.54 -18.78 2.69
CA PHE A 160 -21.98 -18.56 2.84
C PHE A 160 -22.72 -19.59 3.70
N LYS A 161 -22.00 -20.38 4.52
CA LYS A 161 -22.66 -21.34 5.43
C LYS A 161 -23.54 -20.67 6.48
N PHE A 162 -23.25 -19.45 6.86
CA PHE A 162 -24.04 -18.66 7.81
C PHE A 162 -25.14 -17.82 7.17
N LEU A 163 -25.25 -17.83 5.83
CA LEU A 163 -26.37 -17.26 5.13
C LEU A 163 -27.49 -18.30 5.04
N HIS A 164 -28.68 -17.89 5.43
CA HIS A 164 -29.87 -18.74 5.37
C HIS A 164 -30.92 -18.08 4.49
N SER A 165 -31.50 -18.86 3.58
CA SER A 165 -32.70 -18.45 2.86
C SER A 165 -33.92 -18.77 3.69
N THR A 166 -34.84 -17.83 3.78
CA THR A 166 -36.18 -18.05 4.41
C THR A 166 -37.24 -18.04 3.33
N LYS A 167 -38.51 -18.27 3.71
CA LYS A 167 -39.61 -18.20 2.75
C LYS A 167 -39.74 -16.82 2.07
N ASP A 168 -39.35 -15.78 2.79
CA ASP A 168 -39.50 -14.40 2.36
C ASP A 168 -38.18 -13.78 1.83
N ASN A 169 -37.01 -14.41 2.10
CA ASN A 169 -35.71 -13.86 1.77
C ASN A 169 -34.77 -14.96 1.23
N ALA A 170 -34.35 -14.78 -0.01
CA ALA A 170 -33.48 -15.71 -0.72
C ALA A 170 -31.99 -15.32 -0.61
N PHE A 171 -31.49 -14.93 0.58
CA PHE A 171 -30.14 -14.38 0.76
C PHE A 171 -29.06 -15.34 0.25
N LYS A 172 -29.15 -16.62 0.57
CA LYS A 172 -28.16 -17.60 0.16
C LYS A 172 -28.17 -17.83 -1.35
N THR A 173 -29.35 -17.97 -1.94
CA THR A 173 -29.53 -18.07 -3.40
C THR A 173 -28.93 -16.84 -4.11
N ASN A 174 -29.23 -15.64 -3.60
CA ASN A 174 -28.70 -14.39 -4.14
C ASN A 174 -27.17 -14.31 -4.05
N ALA A 175 -26.58 -14.78 -2.95
CA ALA A 175 -25.14 -14.81 -2.78
C ALA A 175 -24.45 -15.75 -3.80
N PHE A 176 -24.99 -16.93 -4.06
CA PHE A 176 -24.45 -17.82 -5.10
C PHE A 176 -24.65 -17.28 -6.51
N ARG A 177 -25.80 -16.62 -6.79
CA ARG A 177 -26.01 -15.93 -8.05
C ARG A 177 -24.99 -14.81 -8.24
N PHE A 178 -24.78 -13.98 -7.23
CA PHE A 178 -23.73 -12.94 -7.24
C PHE A 178 -22.35 -13.55 -7.54
N LEU A 179 -21.98 -14.65 -6.87
CA LEU A 179 -20.72 -15.32 -7.10
C LEU A 179 -20.55 -15.80 -8.54
N LYS A 180 -21.60 -16.39 -9.12
CA LYS A 180 -21.63 -16.81 -10.53
C LYS A 180 -21.46 -15.62 -11.49
N GLU A 181 -22.19 -14.52 -11.25
CA GLU A 181 -22.07 -13.32 -12.08
C GLU A 181 -20.68 -12.71 -12.03
N VAL A 182 -20.05 -12.69 -10.84
CA VAL A 182 -18.70 -12.19 -10.67
C VAL A 182 -17.68 -13.10 -11.40
N ALA A 183 -17.83 -14.42 -11.26
CA ALA A 183 -16.97 -15.39 -11.98
C ALA A 183 -17.01 -15.14 -13.49
N ASN A 184 -18.22 -14.96 -14.05
CA ASN A 184 -18.41 -14.70 -15.48
C ASN A 184 -17.85 -13.32 -15.91
N LYS A 185 -18.09 -12.26 -15.12
CA LYS A 185 -17.61 -10.89 -15.46
C LYS A 185 -16.10 -10.76 -15.39
N LEU A 186 -15.47 -11.46 -14.46
CA LEU A 186 -14.03 -11.45 -14.26
C LEU A 186 -13.30 -12.54 -15.06
N ASP A 187 -14.03 -13.44 -15.74
CA ASP A 187 -13.47 -14.63 -16.40
C ASP A 187 -12.59 -15.43 -15.42
N GLU A 188 -13.14 -15.70 -14.23
CA GLU A 188 -12.47 -16.40 -13.13
C GLU A 188 -13.11 -17.75 -12.89
N GLN A 189 -12.29 -18.77 -12.66
CA GLN A 189 -12.76 -20.05 -12.17
C GLN A 189 -12.88 -20.01 -10.64
N ILE A 190 -14.06 -20.31 -10.11
CA ILE A 190 -14.31 -20.43 -8.67
C ILE A 190 -14.63 -21.88 -8.35
N ILE A 191 -13.94 -22.44 -7.37
CA ILE A 191 -14.21 -23.76 -6.81
C ILE A 191 -14.74 -23.57 -5.39
N LEU A 192 -16.00 -23.91 -5.18
CA LEU A 192 -16.63 -23.86 -3.87
C LEU A 192 -16.73 -25.25 -3.27
N ILE A 193 -16.30 -25.40 -2.02
CA ILE A 193 -16.44 -26.61 -1.23
C ILE A 193 -17.56 -26.36 -0.21
N THR A 194 -18.53 -27.25 -0.16
CA THR A 194 -19.63 -27.20 0.82
C THR A 194 -19.83 -28.58 1.45
N GLY A 195 -20.14 -28.60 2.75
CA GLY A 195 -20.21 -29.84 3.53
C GLY A 195 -21.50 -30.62 3.41
N GLU A 196 -22.56 -30.06 2.79
CA GLU A 196 -23.88 -30.67 2.65
C GLU A 196 -24.41 -30.46 1.21
N GLU A 197 -25.48 -31.23 0.87
CA GLU A 197 -26.23 -31.00 -0.39
C GLU A 197 -26.93 -29.64 -0.35
N ASP A 198 -26.15 -28.58 -0.59
CA ASP A 198 -26.63 -27.22 -0.64
C ASP A 198 -27.32 -26.96 -1.99
N LYS A 199 -28.67 -27.04 -1.98
CA LYS A 199 -29.48 -26.87 -3.19
C LYS A 199 -29.28 -25.51 -3.83
N ASP A 200 -29.02 -24.45 -3.04
CA ASP A 200 -28.77 -23.12 -3.56
C ASP A 200 -27.43 -23.07 -4.31
N ALA A 201 -26.38 -23.71 -3.78
CA ALA A 201 -25.09 -23.86 -4.45
C ALA A 201 -25.20 -24.69 -5.72
N ILE A 202 -25.85 -25.87 -5.64
CA ILE A 202 -26.02 -26.81 -6.77
C ILE A 202 -26.77 -26.14 -7.94
N ASN A 203 -27.84 -25.39 -7.65
CA ASN A 203 -28.66 -24.72 -8.69
C ASN A 203 -27.93 -23.57 -9.40
N ASN A 204 -26.91 -22.99 -8.78
CA ASN A 204 -26.13 -21.89 -9.34
C ASN A 204 -24.77 -22.32 -9.90
N ALA A 205 -24.31 -23.53 -9.62
CA ALA A 205 -23.05 -24.05 -10.13
C ALA A 205 -23.18 -24.45 -11.63
N ASP A 206 -22.09 -24.29 -12.39
CA ASP A 206 -22.00 -24.79 -13.76
C ASP A 206 -21.69 -26.28 -13.80
N ASN A 207 -20.91 -26.77 -12.82
CA ASN A 207 -20.57 -28.16 -12.60
C ASN A 207 -20.59 -28.51 -11.13
N VAL A 208 -21.06 -29.69 -10.79
CA VAL A 208 -21.11 -30.22 -9.43
C VAL A 208 -20.38 -31.53 -9.33
N ILE A 209 -19.53 -31.65 -8.33
CA ILE A 209 -18.78 -32.89 -8.05
C ILE A 209 -19.16 -33.33 -6.63
N PHE A 210 -19.74 -34.52 -6.53
CA PHE A 210 -20.04 -35.12 -5.24
C PHE A 210 -18.89 -35.97 -4.74
N VAL A 211 -18.48 -35.74 -3.51
CA VAL A 211 -17.42 -36.49 -2.84
C VAL A 211 -18.05 -37.26 -1.68
N ALA A 212 -18.06 -38.57 -1.75
CA ALA A 212 -18.53 -39.42 -0.68
C ALA A 212 -17.37 -40.12 0.04
N LYS A 213 -17.59 -40.54 1.27
CA LYS A 213 -16.63 -41.29 2.10
C LYS A 213 -17.18 -42.66 2.46
N LYS A 214 -16.42 -43.71 2.17
CA LYS A 214 -16.73 -45.09 2.57
C LYS A 214 -15.47 -45.75 3.13
N CYS A 215 -15.57 -46.35 4.30
CA CYS A 215 -14.46 -47.07 4.94
C CYS A 215 -13.17 -46.30 5.05
N ASN A 216 -13.24 -45.00 5.45
CA ASN A 216 -12.11 -44.06 5.52
C ASN A 216 -11.46 -43.63 4.20
N GLU A 217 -11.98 -44.03 3.06
CA GLU A 217 -11.54 -43.61 1.73
C GLU A 217 -12.58 -42.66 1.11
N SER A 218 -12.12 -41.57 0.46
CA SER A 218 -12.97 -40.64 -0.26
C SER A 218 -13.01 -41.02 -1.74
N TYR A 219 -14.18 -40.96 -2.35
CA TYR A 219 -14.38 -41.26 -3.76
C TYR A 219 -15.35 -40.28 -4.39
N LEU A 220 -15.22 -40.10 -5.70
CA LEU A 220 -16.16 -39.29 -6.48
C LEU A 220 -17.44 -40.12 -6.74
N GLU A 221 -18.56 -39.54 -6.36
CA GLU A 221 -19.86 -40.11 -6.68
C GLU A 221 -20.23 -39.71 -8.12
N LYS A 222 -20.65 -40.68 -8.95
CA LYS A 222 -21.01 -40.45 -10.35
C LYS A 222 -22.48 -40.13 -10.49
#